data_a36ba599adf91041eee54296068719cf
#
_entry.id   a36ba599adf91041eee54296068719cf
#
_cell.length_a   1.000
_cell.length_b   1.000
_cell.length_c   1.000
_cell.angle_alpha   90.00
_cell.angle_beta   90.00
_cell.angle_gamma   90.00
#
_symmetry.space_group_name_H-M   'P 1'
#
loop_
_entity.id
_entity.type
_entity.pdbx_description
1 polymer ?
#
loop_
_entity_poly.entity_id
_entity_poly.type
_entity_poly.pdbx_seq_one_letter_code
_entity_poly.pdbx_strand_id
1 'polypeptide(L)' 'AKHDAHFKKTMQRYDDMDKEIRSLELQDSPIEDADMHEKKHQRAVLKDELYDFLKASA' A
#
# COMPACT_ATOMS: atom_id res chain seq x y z
N ALA A 1 -2.67 -21.41 -6.11
CA ALA A 1 -4.08 -21.09 -5.88
C ALA A 1 -4.35 -19.61 -6.19
N LYS A 2 -5.58 -19.32 -6.60
CA LYS A 2 -5.95 -17.96 -6.99
C LYS A 2 -5.80 -16.95 -5.85
N HIS A 3 -6.06 -17.40 -4.63
CA HIS A 3 -5.94 -16.55 -3.43
C HIS A 3 -4.49 -16.13 -3.20
N ASP A 4 -3.54 -17.05 -3.40
CA ASP A 4 -2.14 -16.74 -3.19
C ASP A 4 -1.63 -15.70 -4.20
N ALA A 5 -2.06 -15.81 -5.46
CA ALA A 5 -1.67 -14.86 -6.49
C ALA A 5 -2.22 -13.47 -6.19
N HIS A 6 -3.47 -13.40 -5.77
CA HIS A 6 -4.09 -12.12 -5.42
C HIS A 6 -3.41 -11.50 -4.19
N PHE A 7 -3.12 -12.30 -3.19
CA PHE A 7 -2.42 -11.86 -1.98
C PHE A 7 -1.04 -11.28 -2.33
N LYS A 8 -0.29 -11.99 -3.18
CA LYS A 8 1.02 -11.52 -3.62
C LYS A 8 0.93 -10.18 -4.36
N LYS A 9 -0.04 -10.05 -5.24
CA LYS A 9 -0.24 -8.79 -5.97
C LYS A 9 -0.57 -7.64 -5.03
N THR A 10 -1.46 -7.89 -4.08
CA THR A 10 -1.84 -6.85 -3.10
C THR A 10 -0.65 -6.45 -2.25
N MET A 11 0.12 -7.43 -1.80
CA MET A 11 1.33 -7.18 -1.02
C MET A 11 2.36 -6.40 -1.82
N GLN A 12 2.53 -6.74 -3.09
CA GLN A 12 3.43 -6.03 -3.99
C GLN A 12 3.02 -4.56 -4.13
N ARG A 13 1.74 -4.31 -4.32
CA ARG A 13 1.21 -2.95 -4.43
C ARG A 13 1.44 -2.16 -3.15
N TYR A 14 1.19 -2.79 -2.00
CA TYR A 14 1.43 -2.16 -0.71
C TYR A 14 2.90 -1.77 -0.57
N ASP A 15 3.79 -2.68 -0.90
CA ASP A 15 5.22 -2.46 -0.80
C ASP A 15 5.67 -1.33 -1.74
N ASP A 16 5.21 -1.35 -2.98
CA ASP A 16 5.52 -0.31 -3.96
C ASP A 16 5.04 1.06 -3.48
N MET A 17 3.82 1.11 -2.96
CA MET A 17 3.23 2.35 -2.46
C MET A 17 4.03 2.88 -1.25
N ASP A 18 4.40 1.98 -0.35
CA ASP A 18 5.17 2.35 0.83
C ASP A 18 6.54 2.92 0.43
N LYS A 19 7.21 2.27 -0.52
CA LYS A 19 8.50 2.76 -1.03
C LYS A 19 8.36 4.12 -1.69
N GLU A 20 7.31 4.31 -2.47
CA GLU A 20 7.07 5.59 -3.12
C GLU A 20 6.86 6.70 -2.11
N ILE A 21 6.03 6.45 -1.11
CA ILE A 21 5.77 7.44 -0.05
C ILE A 21 7.06 7.78 0.70
N ARG A 22 7.83 6.77 1.08
CA ARG A 22 9.10 6.98 1.77
C ARG A 22 10.08 7.78 0.92
N SER A 23 10.17 7.45 -0.36
CA SER A 23 11.05 8.16 -1.29
C SER A 23 10.68 9.64 -1.39
N LEU A 24 9.40 9.94 -1.49
CA LEU A 24 8.91 11.31 -1.56
C LEU A 24 9.20 12.08 -0.27
N GLU A 25 9.05 11.43 0.87
CA GLU A 25 9.34 12.06 2.16
C GLU A 25 10.84 12.32 2.34
N LEU A 26 11.67 11.38 1.92
CA LEU A 26 13.13 11.52 2.05
C LEU A 26 13.71 12.56 1.11
N GLN A 27 13.13 12.69 -0.07
CA GLN A 27 13.61 13.64 -1.08
C GLN A 27 13.15 15.07 -0.82
N ASP A 28 12.32 15.26 0.19
CA ASP A 28 11.72 16.56 0.47
C ASP A 28 11.09 17.13 -0.79
N SER A 29 10.43 16.26 -1.54
CA SER A 29 9.85 16.56 -2.83
C SER A 29 8.68 17.54 -2.69
N PRO A 30 8.51 18.48 -3.62
CA PRO A 30 7.41 19.42 -3.56
C PRO A 30 6.08 18.80 -4.00
N ILE A 31 5.74 17.66 -3.43
CA ILE A 31 4.44 17.04 -3.66
C ILE A 31 3.39 17.76 -2.82
N GLU A 32 2.23 17.99 -3.40
CA GLU A 32 1.15 18.63 -2.67
C GLU A 32 0.64 17.73 -1.55
N ASP A 33 0.22 18.36 -0.45
CA ASP A 33 -0.31 17.62 0.71
C ASP A 33 -1.50 16.74 0.32
N ALA A 34 -2.33 17.20 -0.60
CA ALA A 34 -3.47 16.45 -1.08
C ALA A 34 -3.05 15.15 -1.76
N ASP A 35 -2.01 15.21 -2.61
CA ASP A 35 -1.48 14.03 -3.29
C ASP A 35 -0.86 13.05 -2.31
N MET A 36 -0.12 13.55 -1.35
CA MET A 36 0.48 12.71 -0.32
C MET A 36 -0.61 12.03 0.52
N HIS A 37 -1.65 12.78 0.86
CA HIS A 37 -2.77 12.24 1.63
C HIS A 37 -3.47 11.13 0.86
N GLU A 38 -3.68 11.30 -0.43
CA GLU A 38 -4.29 10.27 -1.27
C GLU A 38 -3.45 9.01 -1.33
N LYS A 39 -2.13 9.16 -1.50
CA LYS A 39 -1.22 8.01 -1.52
C LYS A 39 -1.25 7.26 -0.20
N LYS A 40 -1.24 7.97 0.91
CA LYS A 40 -1.33 7.36 2.24
C LYS A 40 -2.67 6.66 2.44
N HIS A 41 -3.74 7.24 1.91
CA HIS A 41 -5.06 6.62 1.95
C HIS A 41 -5.08 5.30 1.17
N GLN A 42 -4.52 5.30 -0.03
CA GLN A 42 -4.44 4.08 -0.83
C GLN A 42 -3.63 3.00 -0.13
N ARG A 43 -2.54 3.39 0.52
CA ARG A 43 -1.74 2.45 1.29
C ARG A 43 -2.54 1.84 2.43
N ALA A 44 -3.34 2.65 3.11
CA ALA A 44 -4.19 2.17 4.19
C ALA A 44 -5.24 1.19 3.69
N VAL A 45 -5.85 1.45 2.54
CA VAL A 45 -6.82 0.54 1.91
C VAL A 45 -6.16 -0.80 1.59
N LEU A 46 -4.97 -0.78 1.02
CA LEU A 46 -4.22 -2.01 0.71
C LEU A 46 -3.88 -2.78 1.99
N LYS A 47 -3.53 -2.08 3.03
CA LYS A 47 -3.25 -2.69 4.33
C LYS A 47 -4.49 -3.40 4.88
N ASP A 48 -5.64 -2.76 4.78
CA ASP A 48 -6.89 -3.36 5.22
C ASP A 48 -7.21 -4.63 4.45
N GLU A 49 -6.99 -4.62 3.13
CA GLU A 49 -7.17 -5.81 2.31
C GLU A 49 -6.26 -6.96 2.75
N LEU A 50 -5.01 -6.65 3.07
CA LEU A 50 -4.07 -7.64 3.56
C LEU A 50 -4.52 -8.24 4.89
N TYR A 51 -5.03 -7.42 5.78
CA TYR A 51 -5.57 -7.90 7.05
C TYR A 51 -6.78 -8.80 6.85
N ASP A 52 -7.66 -8.44 5.92
CA ASP A 52 -8.82 -9.27 5.62
C ASP A 52 -8.40 -10.65 5.11
N PHE A 53 -7.37 -10.72 4.28
CA PHE A 53 -6.80 -11.98 3.82
C PHE A 53 -6.28 -12.82 4.97
N LEU A 54 -5.56 -12.20 5.88
CA LEU A 54 -4.99 -12.90 7.02
C LEU A 54 -6.08 -13.42 7.93
N LYS A 55 -7.14 -12.65 8.15
CA LYS A 55 -8.28 -13.09 8.93
C LYS A 55 -9.02 -14.26 8.29
N ALA A 56 -9.18 -14.20 6.98
CA ALA A 56 -9.86 -15.27 6.25
C ALA A 56 -9.05 -16.56 6.26
N SER A 57 -7.73 -16.46 6.38
CA SER A 57 -6.83 -17.62 6.40
C SER A 57 -6.68 -18.22 7.79
N ALA A 58 -7.05 -17.51 8.81
CA ALA A 58 -6.86 -17.95 10.19
C ALA A 58 -7.87 -19.01 10.66
#